data_c7e330f00a9cf8c80a6c8b116ec952b7
#
_entry.id   c7e330f00a9cf8c80a6c8b116ec952b7
#
_cell.length_a   1.000
_cell.length_b   1.000
_cell.length_c   1.000
_cell.angle_alpha   90.00
_cell.angle_beta   90.00
_cell.angle_gamma   90.00
#
_symmetry.space_group_name_H-M   'P 1'
#
loop_
_entity.id
_entity.type
_entity.pdbx_description
1 polymer ?
#
loop_
_entity_poly.entity_id
_entity_poly.type
_entity_poly.pdbx_seq_one_letter_code
_entity_poly.pdbx_strand_id
1 'polypeptide(L)'
;MNDIKIIIQARTGSTRLPQKMILPFYENEGIFSLILKRLTLNFKKENIILATSTNPNNDVLVDIAKKYEINYFRGSENDVLQRFIDAANEFNADKIIRVCADNPFLDMDFLNFLLQNFEKTDCDYMSFSTSEGTPTIKTHYGFWAEAVKLSALNKVKSMTDESLYHEHVTNFIYANKDVFDVRFFNISEEIESHDDIRLTIDTKTDFEIQKEIFNKIYKEKRNFNAFDVVSFLGENQHYMKIMKDEILKNQK
;
A
#
# COMPACT_ATOMS: atom_id res chain seq x y z
N MET A 1 -11.53 0.18 -23.34
CA MET A 1 -11.30 1.00 -22.12
C MET A 1 -10.21 0.27 -21.37
N ASN A 2 -9.12 0.96 -21.03
CA ASN A 2 -8.07 0.36 -20.21
C ASN A 2 -8.66 0.07 -18.83
N ASP A 3 -8.72 -1.19 -18.43
CA ASP A 3 -9.40 -1.59 -17.19
C ASP A 3 -8.40 -1.42 -16.03
N ILE A 4 -8.60 -0.37 -15.20
CA ILE A 4 -7.78 -0.14 -14.00
C ILE A 4 -8.32 -0.97 -12.85
N LYS A 5 -7.46 -1.75 -12.21
CA LYS A 5 -7.79 -2.52 -11.00
C LYS A 5 -6.92 -2.08 -9.82
N ILE A 6 -7.50 -2.10 -8.63
CA ILE A 6 -6.79 -1.92 -7.37
C ILE A 6 -6.38 -3.31 -6.89
N ILE A 7 -5.08 -3.61 -6.91
CA ILE A 7 -4.55 -4.89 -6.44
C ILE A 7 -3.91 -4.69 -5.06
N ILE A 8 -4.48 -5.34 -4.06
CA ILE A 8 -4.03 -5.27 -2.67
C ILE A 8 -3.10 -6.44 -2.40
N GLN A 9 -1.85 -6.13 -2.08
CA GLN A 9 -0.88 -7.12 -1.62
C GLN A 9 -1.07 -7.38 -0.12
N ALA A 10 -1.45 -8.60 0.25
CA ALA A 10 -1.56 -9.01 1.65
C ALA A 10 -1.12 -10.46 1.85
N ARG A 11 -0.43 -10.72 2.96
CA ARG A 11 -0.12 -12.07 3.46
C ARG A 11 -0.08 -12.08 4.98
N THR A 12 -0.35 -13.23 5.58
CA THR A 12 -0.29 -13.41 7.05
C THR A 12 1.13 -13.71 7.55
N GLY A 13 2.02 -14.17 6.66
CA GLY A 13 3.38 -14.63 6.96
C GLY A 13 4.41 -13.52 7.13
N SER A 14 4.11 -12.48 7.92
CA SER A 14 5.12 -11.47 8.31
C SER A 14 6.09 -12.08 9.33
N THR A 15 7.41 -11.93 9.11
CA THR A 15 8.45 -12.48 10.01
C THR A 15 8.54 -11.71 11.33
N ARG A 16 8.42 -10.37 11.28
CA ARG A 16 8.55 -9.48 12.46
C ARG A 16 7.26 -9.36 13.28
N LEU A 17 6.11 -9.45 12.65
CA LEU A 17 4.80 -9.42 13.29
C LEU A 17 3.84 -10.37 12.54
N PRO A 18 3.85 -11.68 12.87
CA PRO A 18 2.95 -12.65 12.26
C PRO A 18 1.48 -12.25 12.41
N GLN A 19 0.69 -12.52 11.37
CA GLN A 19 -0.75 -12.27 11.36
C GLN A 19 -1.17 -10.78 11.52
N LYS A 20 -0.26 -9.81 11.37
CA LYS A 20 -0.55 -8.37 11.56
C LYS A 20 -1.80 -7.88 10.82
N MET A 21 -2.14 -8.49 9.68
CA MET A 21 -3.28 -8.11 8.84
C MET A 21 -4.64 -8.40 9.50
N ILE A 22 -4.69 -9.38 10.40
CA ILE A 22 -5.94 -9.90 11.00
C ILE A 22 -6.02 -9.72 12.51
N LEU A 23 -4.93 -9.31 13.16
CA LEU A 23 -4.95 -8.96 14.58
C LEU A 23 -5.94 -7.80 14.82
N PRO A 24 -6.71 -7.79 15.93
CA PRO A 24 -7.66 -6.72 16.26
C PRO A 24 -6.97 -5.36 16.33
N PHE A 25 -7.29 -4.47 15.39
CA PHE A 25 -6.70 -3.14 15.25
C PHE A 25 -7.70 -2.04 15.63
N TYR A 26 -8.93 -2.10 15.13
CA TYR A 26 -10.03 -1.24 15.56
C TYR A 26 -11.24 -2.11 15.91
N GLU A 27 -11.75 -1.99 17.14
CA GLU A 27 -12.75 -2.91 17.67
C GLU A 27 -12.26 -4.37 17.48
N ASN A 28 -13.00 -5.21 16.75
CA ASN A 28 -12.59 -6.59 16.44
C ASN A 28 -12.11 -6.76 14.99
N GLU A 29 -11.92 -5.65 14.24
CA GLU A 29 -11.50 -5.69 12.85
C GLU A 29 -9.98 -5.57 12.73
N GLY A 30 -9.37 -6.42 11.89
CA GLY A 30 -7.95 -6.32 11.52
C GLY A 30 -7.71 -5.25 10.44
N ILE A 31 -6.44 -4.91 10.22
CA ILE A 31 -6.02 -3.87 9.26
C ILE A 31 -6.57 -4.13 7.86
N PHE A 32 -6.51 -5.38 7.40
CA PHE A 32 -7.00 -5.74 6.06
C PHE A 32 -8.50 -5.46 5.91
N SER A 33 -9.32 -5.82 6.90
CA SER A 33 -10.76 -5.52 6.90
C SER A 33 -11.04 -4.02 6.85
N LEU A 34 -10.27 -3.22 7.61
CA LEU A 34 -10.42 -1.76 7.66
C LEU A 34 -10.05 -1.10 6.33
N ILE A 35 -8.98 -1.55 5.67
CA ILE A 35 -8.60 -1.09 4.34
C ILE A 35 -9.69 -1.44 3.33
N LEU A 36 -10.21 -2.67 3.34
CA LEU A 36 -11.30 -3.07 2.45
C LEU A 36 -12.55 -2.23 2.67
N LYS A 37 -12.92 -1.98 3.93
CA LYS A 37 -14.07 -1.13 4.27
C LYS A 37 -13.93 0.27 3.68
N ARG A 38 -12.75 0.89 3.77
CA ARG A 38 -12.49 2.21 3.20
C ARG A 38 -12.44 2.17 1.67
N LEU A 39 -11.82 1.16 1.07
CA LEU A 39 -11.77 1.01 -0.39
C LEU A 39 -13.16 0.77 -1.00
N THR A 40 -13.97 -0.12 -0.41
CA THR A 40 -15.30 -0.45 -0.94
C THR A 40 -16.34 0.67 -0.79
N LEU A 41 -16.08 1.67 0.07
CA LEU A 41 -16.88 2.89 0.15
C LEU A 41 -16.54 3.90 -0.96
N ASN A 42 -15.32 3.83 -1.53
CA ASN A 42 -14.81 4.81 -2.49
C ASN A 42 -14.69 4.25 -3.92
N PHE A 43 -14.57 2.93 -4.08
CA PHE A 43 -14.32 2.28 -5.36
C PHE A 43 -15.27 1.09 -5.56
N LYS A 44 -15.54 0.75 -6.83
CA LYS A 44 -16.35 -0.41 -7.18
C LYS A 44 -15.65 -1.70 -6.76
N LYS A 45 -16.40 -2.60 -6.11
CA LYS A 45 -15.90 -3.87 -5.58
C LYS A 45 -15.27 -4.75 -6.66
N GLU A 46 -15.86 -4.77 -7.87
CA GLU A 46 -15.35 -5.52 -9.02
C GLU A 46 -13.96 -5.06 -9.51
N ASN A 47 -13.52 -3.88 -9.11
CA ASN A 47 -12.21 -3.34 -9.42
C ASN A 47 -11.17 -3.54 -8.30
N ILE A 48 -11.56 -4.16 -7.19
CA ILE A 48 -10.68 -4.43 -6.04
C ILE A 48 -10.34 -5.92 -6.03
N ILE A 49 -9.05 -6.24 -5.96
CA ILE A 49 -8.53 -7.60 -6.02
C ILE A 49 -7.55 -7.80 -4.86
N LEU A 50 -7.78 -8.82 -4.04
CA LEU A 50 -6.77 -9.32 -3.12
C LEU A 50 -5.77 -10.19 -3.90
N ALA A 51 -4.48 -9.87 -3.90
CA ALA A 51 -3.41 -10.73 -4.39
C ALA A 51 -2.64 -11.34 -3.22
N THR A 52 -2.96 -12.57 -2.86
CA THR A 52 -2.32 -13.32 -1.76
C THR A 52 -1.63 -14.59 -2.24
N SER A 53 -0.92 -15.29 -1.36
CA SER A 53 -0.25 -16.53 -1.75
C SER A 53 -1.15 -17.76 -1.61
N THR A 54 -0.71 -18.87 -2.22
CA THR A 54 -1.38 -20.19 -2.11
C THR A 54 -1.20 -20.84 -0.74
N ASN A 55 -0.41 -20.27 0.16
CA ASN A 55 -0.21 -20.79 1.51
C ASN A 55 -1.56 -20.83 2.28
N PRO A 56 -1.95 -21.97 2.87
CA PRO A 56 -3.22 -22.11 3.60
C PRO A 56 -3.41 -21.10 4.74
N ASN A 57 -2.33 -20.61 5.34
CA ASN A 57 -2.40 -19.57 6.37
C ASN A 57 -3.07 -18.27 5.88
N ASN A 58 -3.16 -18.07 4.56
CA ASN A 58 -3.83 -16.91 3.94
C ASN A 58 -5.32 -17.15 3.63
N ASP A 59 -5.89 -18.32 3.95
CA ASP A 59 -7.31 -18.60 3.72
C ASP A 59 -8.22 -17.60 4.43
N VAL A 60 -7.82 -17.16 5.63
CA VAL A 60 -8.52 -16.10 6.37
C VAL A 60 -8.61 -14.78 5.61
N LEU A 61 -7.60 -14.40 4.82
CA LEU A 61 -7.63 -13.20 3.98
C LEU A 61 -8.62 -13.37 2.82
N VAL A 62 -8.68 -14.57 2.24
CA VAL A 62 -9.64 -14.93 1.18
C VAL A 62 -11.07 -14.89 1.73
N ASP A 63 -11.31 -15.41 2.94
CA ASP A 63 -12.63 -15.36 3.57
C ASP A 63 -13.07 -13.91 3.87
N ILE A 64 -12.14 -13.06 4.28
CA ILE A 64 -12.40 -11.62 4.43
C ILE A 64 -12.73 -11.00 3.06
N ALA A 65 -11.97 -11.29 1.99
CA ALA A 65 -12.25 -10.78 0.65
C ALA A 65 -13.64 -11.17 0.16
N LYS A 66 -14.05 -12.43 0.36
CA LYS A 66 -15.40 -12.93 0.05
C LYS A 66 -16.49 -12.19 0.85
N LYS A 67 -16.26 -11.93 2.14
CA LYS A 67 -17.20 -11.18 3.00
C LYS A 67 -17.43 -9.75 2.47
N TYR A 68 -16.38 -9.11 1.91
CA TYR A 68 -16.48 -7.79 1.29
C TYR A 68 -16.93 -7.82 -0.17
N GLU A 69 -17.12 -9.03 -0.74
CA GLU A 69 -17.53 -9.25 -2.14
C GLU A 69 -16.56 -8.65 -3.15
N ILE A 70 -15.25 -8.69 -2.84
CA ILE A 70 -14.18 -8.31 -3.74
C ILE A 70 -13.56 -9.55 -4.40
N ASN A 71 -12.87 -9.34 -5.52
CA ASN A 71 -12.12 -10.39 -6.19
C ASN A 71 -10.88 -10.80 -5.38
N TYR A 72 -10.40 -12.03 -5.60
CA TYR A 72 -9.14 -12.49 -5.03
C TYR A 72 -8.38 -13.39 -6.00
N PHE A 73 -7.06 -13.32 -5.94
CA PHE A 73 -6.12 -14.17 -6.67
C PHE A 73 -5.15 -14.80 -5.68
N ARG A 74 -4.80 -16.07 -5.91
CA ARG A 74 -3.80 -16.80 -5.13
C ARG A 74 -2.67 -17.27 -6.03
N GLY A 75 -1.45 -16.79 -5.79
CA GLY A 75 -0.28 -17.08 -6.59
C GLY A 75 0.95 -17.45 -5.78
N SER A 76 2.13 -17.24 -6.36
CA SER A 76 3.41 -17.52 -5.72
C SER A 76 3.56 -16.77 -4.39
N GLU A 77 4.11 -17.43 -3.37
CA GLU A 77 4.45 -16.79 -2.10
C GLU A 77 5.72 -15.94 -2.21
N ASN A 78 6.72 -16.45 -2.92
CA ASN A 78 8.05 -15.86 -3.02
C ASN A 78 8.22 -14.92 -4.21
N ASP A 79 7.50 -15.13 -5.30
CA ASP A 79 7.52 -14.27 -6.49
C ASP A 79 6.27 -13.36 -6.50
N VAL A 80 6.40 -12.22 -5.82
CA VAL A 80 5.31 -11.24 -5.72
C VAL A 80 5.06 -10.56 -7.06
N LEU A 81 6.12 -10.30 -7.85
CA LEU A 81 6.00 -9.72 -9.19
C LEU A 81 5.15 -10.63 -10.09
N GLN A 82 5.46 -11.93 -10.15
CA GLN A 82 4.67 -12.88 -10.92
C GLN A 82 3.22 -12.93 -10.43
N ARG A 83 3.01 -12.92 -9.11
CA ARG A 83 1.65 -12.92 -8.55
C ARG A 83 0.83 -11.70 -8.98
N PHE A 84 1.45 -10.52 -9.10
CA PHE A 84 0.79 -9.32 -9.63
C PHE A 84 0.47 -9.45 -11.11
N ILE A 85 1.40 -9.96 -11.91
CA ILE A 85 1.21 -10.21 -13.35
C ILE A 85 0.05 -11.19 -13.57
N ASP A 86 0.03 -12.30 -12.85
CA ASP A 86 -1.00 -13.33 -12.97
C ASP A 86 -2.38 -12.81 -12.54
N ALA A 87 -2.44 -12.09 -11.41
CA ALA A 87 -3.67 -11.45 -10.95
C ALA A 87 -4.20 -10.44 -11.97
N ALA A 88 -3.33 -9.60 -12.54
CA ALA A 88 -3.71 -8.63 -13.54
C ALA A 88 -4.24 -9.29 -14.82
N ASN A 89 -3.61 -10.36 -15.27
CA ASN A 89 -4.07 -11.14 -16.44
C ASN A 89 -5.44 -11.79 -16.19
N GLU A 90 -5.64 -12.42 -15.02
CA GLU A 90 -6.91 -13.09 -14.68
C GLU A 90 -8.10 -12.12 -14.67
N PHE A 91 -7.88 -10.90 -14.19
CA PHE A 91 -8.93 -9.87 -14.08
C PHE A 91 -8.87 -8.81 -15.19
N ASN A 92 -8.13 -9.06 -16.27
CA ASN A 92 -8.00 -8.19 -17.45
C ASN A 92 -7.59 -6.75 -17.10
N ALA A 93 -6.63 -6.57 -16.20
CA ALA A 93 -6.13 -5.28 -15.76
C ALA A 93 -4.90 -4.86 -16.57
N ASP A 94 -5.02 -3.90 -17.45
CA ASP A 94 -3.87 -3.28 -18.15
C ASP A 94 -3.12 -2.28 -17.26
N LYS A 95 -3.85 -1.63 -16.33
CA LYS A 95 -3.37 -0.65 -15.37
C LYS A 95 -3.69 -1.10 -13.95
N ILE A 96 -2.73 -0.97 -13.05
CA ILE A 96 -2.80 -1.47 -11.68
C ILE A 96 -2.55 -0.34 -10.71
N ILE A 97 -3.42 -0.17 -9.72
CA ILE A 97 -3.11 0.57 -8.50
C ILE A 97 -2.67 -0.44 -7.45
N ARG A 98 -1.40 -0.40 -7.08
CA ARG A 98 -0.82 -1.29 -6.07
C ARG A 98 -1.02 -0.72 -4.67
N VAL A 99 -1.67 -1.47 -3.81
CA VAL A 99 -1.90 -1.15 -2.40
C VAL A 99 -1.18 -2.16 -1.51
N CYS A 100 -0.38 -1.66 -0.57
CA CYS A 100 0.22 -2.47 0.50
C CYS A 100 -0.73 -2.50 1.70
N ALA A 101 -1.17 -3.70 2.10
CA ALA A 101 -2.16 -3.87 3.16
C ALA A 101 -1.65 -3.55 4.58
N ASP A 102 -0.36 -3.25 4.75
CA ASP A 102 0.26 -2.87 6.02
C ASP A 102 0.28 -1.34 6.28
N ASN A 103 -0.44 -0.58 5.45
CA ASN A 103 -0.60 0.86 5.56
C ASN A 103 -2.04 1.22 5.98
N PRO A 104 -2.42 1.13 7.29
CA PRO A 104 -3.79 1.38 7.73
C PRO A 104 -4.26 2.82 7.51
N PHE A 105 -3.32 3.75 7.33
CA PHE A 105 -3.60 5.17 7.07
C PHE A 105 -3.58 5.53 5.58
N LEU A 106 -3.61 4.52 4.67
CA LEU A 106 -3.72 4.78 3.23
C LEU A 106 -4.77 5.85 2.95
N ASP A 107 -4.37 6.93 2.27
CA ASP A 107 -5.24 8.07 2.01
C ASP A 107 -6.11 7.84 0.77
N MET A 108 -7.42 7.98 0.92
CA MET A 108 -8.38 7.72 -0.17
C MET A 108 -8.42 8.86 -1.19
N ASP A 109 -8.14 10.10 -0.77
CA ASP A 109 -8.10 11.26 -1.67
C ASP A 109 -6.87 11.19 -2.57
N PHE A 110 -5.69 10.88 -2.02
CA PHE A 110 -4.48 10.63 -2.80
C PHE A 110 -4.61 9.42 -3.72
N LEU A 111 -5.25 8.35 -3.26
CA LEU A 111 -5.51 7.17 -4.08
C LEU A 111 -6.41 7.50 -5.27
N ASN A 112 -7.48 8.25 -5.04
CA ASN A 112 -8.39 8.69 -6.10
C ASN A 112 -7.70 9.64 -7.08
N PHE A 113 -6.91 10.59 -6.58
CA PHE A 113 -6.10 11.48 -7.39
C PHE A 113 -5.12 10.69 -8.28
N LEU A 114 -4.42 9.72 -7.72
CA LEU A 114 -3.48 8.86 -8.45
C LEU A 114 -4.21 8.09 -9.57
N LEU A 115 -5.34 7.46 -9.25
CA LEU A 115 -6.14 6.70 -10.20
C LEU A 115 -6.58 7.57 -11.38
N GLN A 116 -7.19 8.75 -11.11
CA GLN A 116 -7.68 9.67 -12.13
C GLN A 116 -6.58 10.20 -13.05
N ASN A 117 -5.38 10.44 -12.53
CA ASN A 117 -4.26 10.92 -13.32
C ASN A 117 -3.64 9.78 -14.14
N PHE A 118 -3.51 8.58 -13.57
CA PHE A 118 -2.96 7.43 -14.26
C PHE A 118 -3.88 6.91 -15.37
N GLU A 119 -5.20 7.03 -15.20
CA GLU A 119 -6.18 6.71 -16.25
C GLU A 119 -5.93 7.53 -17.53
N LYS A 120 -5.66 8.82 -17.38
CA LYS A 120 -5.47 9.79 -18.47
C LYS A 120 -4.06 9.82 -19.05
N THR A 121 -3.12 9.11 -18.40
CA THR A 121 -1.70 9.18 -18.74
C THR A 121 -1.21 7.86 -19.27
N ASP A 122 -0.35 7.89 -20.28
CA ASP A 122 0.27 6.70 -20.85
C ASP A 122 1.73 6.52 -20.37
N CYS A 123 1.96 6.62 -19.04
CA CYS A 123 3.25 6.33 -18.42
C CYS A 123 3.31 4.90 -17.88
N ASP A 124 4.52 4.38 -17.66
CA ASP A 124 4.74 3.01 -17.15
C ASP A 124 4.47 2.92 -15.63
N TYR A 125 4.79 4.00 -14.91
CA TYR A 125 4.66 4.08 -13.45
C TYR A 125 4.32 5.50 -13.03
N MET A 126 3.47 5.62 -12.01
CA MET A 126 3.11 6.89 -11.40
C MET A 126 2.93 6.72 -9.89
N SER A 127 3.48 7.65 -9.11
CA SER A 127 3.31 7.68 -7.66
C SER A 127 3.64 9.08 -7.11
N PHE A 128 3.97 9.16 -5.84
CA PHE A 128 4.39 10.39 -5.16
C PHE A 128 5.85 10.30 -4.74
N SER A 129 6.52 11.45 -4.61
CA SER A 129 7.89 11.56 -4.13
C SER A 129 8.06 12.76 -3.20
N THR A 130 9.09 12.72 -2.37
CA THR A 130 9.58 13.91 -1.66
C THR A 130 10.11 14.95 -2.63
N SER A 131 10.34 16.17 -2.16
CA SER A 131 10.97 17.26 -2.93
C SER A 131 12.37 16.89 -3.44
N GLU A 132 13.07 15.99 -2.72
CA GLU A 132 14.38 15.44 -3.11
C GLU A 132 14.28 14.29 -4.12
N GLY A 133 13.06 13.90 -4.53
CA GLY A 133 12.83 12.84 -5.51
C GLY A 133 12.82 11.43 -4.95
N THR A 134 12.79 11.23 -3.63
CA THR A 134 12.65 9.92 -3.00
C THR A 134 11.21 9.42 -3.16
N PRO A 135 10.97 8.25 -3.82
CA PRO A 135 9.64 7.68 -3.94
C PRO A 135 9.02 7.40 -2.56
N THR A 136 7.74 7.74 -2.37
CA THR A 136 7.05 7.59 -1.07
C THR A 136 6.99 6.16 -0.57
N ILE A 137 7.05 5.15 -1.45
CA ILE A 137 7.15 3.73 -1.06
C ILE A 137 8.45 3.42 -0.30
N LYS A 138 9.50 4.24 -0.45
CA LYS A 138 10.77 4.12 0.31
C LYS A 138 10.74 4.88 1.63
N THR A 139 9.69 5.64 1.90
CA THR A 139 9.50 6.37 3.16
C THR A 139 8.68 5.56 4.16
N HIS A 140 8.47 6.11 5.33
CA HIS A 140 7.69 5.47 6.39
C HIS A 140 6.27 6.04 6.55
N TYR A 141 5.88 7.02 5.74
CA TYR A 141 4.59 7.72 5.89
C TYR A 141 3.35 6.83 5.80
N GLY A 142 3.31 5.87 4.85
CA GLY A 142 2.21 4.91 4.72
C GLY A 142 0.89 5.48 4.16
N PHE A 143 0.89 6.69 3.57
CA PHE A 143 -0.33 7.33 3.04
C PHE A 143 -0.64 6.99 1.57
N TRP A 144 0.35 6.59 0.78
CA TRP A 144 0.25 6.53 -0.67
C TRP A 144 0.29 5.13 -1.24
N ALA A 145 -0.34 5.01 -2.40
CA ALA A 145 -0.27 3.85 -3.28
C ALA A 145 0.63 4.14 -4.50
N GLU A 146 0.80 3.14 -5.34
CA GLU A 146 1.55 3.22 -6.59
C GLU A 146 0.66 2.81 -7.76
N ALA A 147 0.88 3.40 -8.92
CA ALA A 147 0.23 3.04 -10.16
C ALA A 147 1.26 2.49 -11.15
N VAL A 148 0.95 1.36 -11.81
CA VAL A 148 1.87 0.68 -12.72
C VAL A 148 1.11 -0.01 -13.84
N LYS A 149 1.66 0.00 -15.07
CA LYS A 149 1.15 -0.80 -16.18
C LYS A 149 1.55 -2.27 -16.06
N LEU A 150 0.67 -3.17 -16.48
CA LEU A 150 0.99 -4.58 -16.62
C LEU A 150 2.17 -4.81 -17.58
N SER A 151 2.23 -4.06 -18.68
CA SER A 151 3.36 -4.11 -19.63
C SER A 151 4.71 -3.78 -18.99
N ALA A 152 4.73 -2.82 -18.05
CA ALA A 152 5.94 -2.49 -17.30
C ALA A 152 6.36 -3.62 -16.35
N LEU A 153 5.43 -4.27 -15.65
CA LEU A 153 5.72 -5.45 -14.82
C LEU A 153 6.27 -6.61 -15.65
N ASN A 154 5.67 -6.89 -16.82
CA ASN A 154 6.16 -7.90 -17.76
C ASN A 154 7.59 -7.56 -18.25
N LYS A 155 7.87 -6.28 -18.53
CA LYS A 155 9.21 -5.83 -18.93
C LYS A 155 10.22 -6.06 -17.79
N VAL A 156 9.89 -5.74 -16.53
CA VAL A 156 10.73 -6.05 -15.37
C VAL A 156 11.05 -7.55 -15.34
N LYS A 157 10.02 -8.40 -15.46
CA LYS A 157 10.16 -9.86 -15.44
C LYS A 157 11.11 -10.39 -16.53
N SER A 158 11.14 -9.72 -17.69
CA SER A 158 12.05 -10.10 -18.80
C SER A 158 13.48 -9.57 -18.63
N MET A 159 13.71 -8.58 -17.74
CA MET A 159 15.00 -7.91 -17.58
C MET A 159 15.82 -8.38 -16.40
N THR A 160 15.18 -8.99 -15.38
CA THR A 160 15.89 -9.41 -14.17
C THR A 160 15.21 -10.59 -13.48
N ASP A 161 16.05 -11.52 -12.96
CA ASP A 161 15.64 -12.64 -12.11
C ASP A 161 16.04 -12.41 -10.63
N GLU A 162 16.51 -11.20 -10.29
CA GLU A 162 16.92 -10.88 -8.92
C GLU A 162 15.72 -10.90 -7.95
N SER A 163 15.82 -11.69 -6.88
CA SER A 163 14.76 -11.87 -5.89
C SER A 163 14.29 -10.56 -5.26
N LEU A 164 15.17 -9.58 -5.11
CA LEU A 164 14.85 -8.25 -4.61
C LEU A 164 13.72 -7.58 -5.43
N TYR A 165 13.83 -7.64 -6.76
CA TYR A 165 12.84 -7.02 -7.66
C TYR A 165 11.59 -7.87 -7.82
N HIS A 166 11.68 -9.18 -7.58
CA HIS A 166 10.53 -10.07 -7.54
C HIS A 166 9.72 -9.92 -6.24
N GLU A 167 10.34 -9.53 -5.13
CA GLU A 167 9.65 -9.23 -3.88
C GLU A 167 9.09 -7.79 -3.87
N HIS A 168 9.90 -6.82 -4.33
CA HIS A 168 9.54 -5.39 -4.34
C HIS A 168 9.10 -4.93 -5.74
N VAL A 169 7.97 -5.39 -6.18
CA VAL A 169 7.33 -5.37 -7.51
C VAL A 169 7.65 -4.16 -8.40
N THR A 170 7.71 -2.96 -7.85
CA THR A 170 7.91 -1.69 -8.58
C THR A 170 9.31 -1.10 -8.44
N ASN A 171 10.17 -1.69 -7.59
CA ASN A 171 11.49 -1.14 -7.28
C ASN A 171 12.37 -0.99 -8.53
N PHE A 172 12.40 -2.00 -9.40
CA PHE A 172 13.18 -1.95 -10.63
C PHE A 172 12.74 -0.80 -11.56
N ILE A 173 11.43 -0.50 -11.61
CA ILE A 173 10.88 0.49 -12.52
C ILE A 173 11.37 1.90 -12.15
N TYR A 174 11.15 2.33 -10.90
CA TYR A 174 11.55 3.67 -10.49
C TYR A 174 13.07 3.84 -10.27
N ALA A 175 13.82 2.74 -10.20
CA ALA A 175 15.27 2.77 -10.18
C ALA A 175 15.90 2.92 -11.58
N ASN A 176 15.15 2.60 -12.67
CA ASN A 176 15.62 2.61 -14.06
C ASN A 176 14.77 3.57 -14.91
N LYS A 177 14.81 4.86 -14.57
CA LYS A 177 14.02 5.93 -15.24
C LYS A 177 14.44 6.21 -16.69
N ASP A 178 15.58 5.73 -17.13
CA ASP A 178 16.05 5.72 -18.51
C ASP A 178 15.38 4.64 -19.37
N VAL A 179 14.82 3.63 -18.73
CA VAL A 179 14.15 2.48 -19.37
C VAL A 179 12.63 2.58 -19.32
N PHE A 180 12.08 3.24 -18.28
CA PHE A 180 10.65 3.35 -18.01
C PHE A 180 10.18 4.81 -17.91
N ASP A 181 8.99 5.11 -18.44
CA ASP A 181 8.33 6.41 -18.22
C ASP A 181 7.77 6.47 -16.79
N VAL A 182 8.56 7.08 -15.89
CA VAL A 182 8.27 7.19 -14.46
C VAL A 182 7.85 8.62 -14.13
N ARG A 183 6.69 8.78 -13.52
CA ARG A 183 6.16 10.10 -13.14
C ARG A 183 5.87 10.16 -11.64
N PHE A 184 6.25 11.28 -11.03
CA PHE A 184 5.99 11.55 -9.62
C PHE A 184 5.25 12.87 -9.44
N PHE A 185 4.35 12.89 -8.45
CA PHE A 185 3.82 14.10 -7.86
C PHE A 185 4.58 14.38 -6.57
N ASN A 186 5.01 15.61 -6.34
CA ASN A 186 5.60 15.97 -5.07
C ASN A 186 4.53 15.93 -3.97
N ILE A 187 4.91 15.38 -2.81
CA ILE A 187 4.06 15.47 -1.61
C ILE A 187 4.04 16.91 -1.11
N SER A 188 3.03 17.27 -0.30
CA SER A 188 2.96 18.62 0.25
C SER A 188 4.05 18.85 1.30
N GLU A 189 4.56 20.07 1.38
CA GLU A 189 5.53 20.50 2.39
C GLU A 189 5.00 20.28 3.82
N GLU A 190 3.69 20.43 4.02
CA GLU A 190 3.02 20.18 5.31
C GLU A 190 3.23 18.74 5.82
N ILE A 191 3.23 17.74 4.91
CA ILE A 191 3.51 16.36 5.27
C ILE A 191 5.02 16.11 5.31
N GLU A 192 5.76 16.63 4.32
CA GLU A 192 7.19 16.37 4.17
C GLU A 192 8.04 16.93 5.32
N SER A 193 7.60 18.03 5.95
CA SER A 193 8.27 18.63 7.11
C SER A 193 8.27 17.73 8.36
N HIS A 194 7.52 16.62 8.34
CA HIS A 194 7.41 15.64 9.42
C HIS A 194 8.10 14.32 9.03
N ASP A 195 9.42 14.31 8.90
CA ASP A 195 10.23 13.13 8.55
C ASP A 195 10.27 12.05 9.65
N ASP A 196 9.78 12.38 10.83
CA ASP A 196 9.61 11.50 11.99
C ASP A 196 8.29 10.71 12.01
N ILE A 197 7.39 10.91 11.03
CA ILE A 197 6.16 10.11 10.88
C ILE A 197 6.47 8.72 10.32
N ARG A 198 6.00 7.68 11.06
CA ARG A 198 6.10 6.27 10.66
C ARG A 198 4.75 5.57 10.82
N LEU A 199 4.06 5.38 9.69
CA LEU A 199 2.72 4.77 9.63
C LEU A 199 2.69 3.49 8.75
N THR A 200 3.86 2.91 8.46
CA THR A 200 4.01 1.55 7.93
C THR A 200 4.19 0.57 9.10
N ILE A 201 3.43 -0.52 9.14
CA ILE A 201 3.49 -1.49 10.26
C ILE A 201 4.49 -2.59 9.95
N ASP A 202 5.63 -2.57 10.64
CA ASP A 202 6.67 -3.58 10.53
C ASP A 202 6.93 -4.31 11.87
N THR A 203 6.83 -3.61 13.00
CA THR A 203 7.13 -4.13 14.33
C THR A 203 5.87 -4.18 15.21
N LYS A 204 5.98 -4.81 16.38
CA LYS A 204 4.92 -4.79 17.38
C LYS A 204 4.69 -3.37 17.91
N THR A 205 5.76 -2.59 18.07
CA THR A 205 5.68 -1.18 18.50
C THR A 205 4.89 -0.36 17.48
N ASP A 206 5.20 -0.51 16.18
CA ASP A 206 4.44 0.14 15.11
C ASP A 206 2.96 -0.19 15.22
N PHE A 207 2.63 -1.48 15.41
CA PHE A 207 1.25 -1.94 15.49
C PHE A 207 0.48 -1.32 16.66
N GLU A 208 1.04 -1.35 17.87
CA GLU A 208 0.35 -0.86 19.07
C GLU A 208 0.13 0.66 19.01
N ILE A 209 1.15 1.42 18.59
CA ILE A 209 1.05 2.88 18.48
C ILE A 209 0.06 3.27 17.39
N GLN A 210 0.17 2.68 16.22
CA GLN A 210 -0.71 3.01 15.11
C GLN A 210 -2.14 2.57 15.38
N LYS A 211 -2.34 1.47 16.10
CA LYS A 211 -3.66 1.05 16.59
C LYS A 211 -4.27 2.13 17.49
N GLU A 212 -3.51 2.69 18.43
CA GLU A 212 -3.99 3.74 19.32
C GLU A 212 -4.37 5.00 18.55
N ILE A 213 -3.48 5.48 17.66
CA ILE A 213 -3.71 6.64 16.80
C ILE A 213 -4.95 6.44 15.93
N PHE A 214 -5.02 5.30 15.23
CA PHE A 214 -6.13 4.98 14.35
C PHE A 214 -7.47 4.99 15.11
N ASN A 215 -7.52 4.38 16.31
CA ASN A 215 -8.73 4.35 17.11
C ASN A 215 -9.21 5.76 17.51
N LYS A 216 -8.31 6.66 17.84
CA LYS A 216 -8.66 8.04 18.19
C LYS A 216 -9.20 8.79 16.96
N ILE A 217 -8.46 8.78 15.86
CA ILE A 217 -8.85 9.50 14.64
C ILE A 217 -10.13 8.92 14.03
N TYR A 218 -10.20 7.60 13.87
CA TYR A 218 -11.30 6.93 13.17
C TYR A 218 -12.63 7.01 13.95
N LYS A 219 -12.57 7.11 15.27
CA LYS A 219 -13.75 7.32 16.11
C LYS A 219 -14.36 8.71 15.88
N GLU A 220 -13.53 9.72 15.69
CA GLU A 220 -13.96 11.12 15.49
C GLU A 220 -14.32 11.37 14.02
N LYS A 221 -13.47 10.91 13.10
CA LYS A 221 -13.60 11.16 11.67
C LYS A 221 -13.34 9.87 10.86
N ARG A 222 -14.41 9.21 10.43
CA ARG A 222 -14.28 7.95 9.66
C ARG A 222 -13.64 8.13 8.29
N ASN A 223 -13.85 9.28 7.65
CA ASN A 223 -13.25 9.64 6.36
C ASN A 223 -12.06 10.59 6.57
N PHE A 224 -11.15 10.22 7.46
CA PHE A 224 -9.92 10.98 7.67
C PHE A 224 -9.01 10.90 6.43
N ASN A 225 -8.20 11.94 6.23
CA ASN A 225 -7.13 12.00 5.24
C ASN A 225 -5.75 12.19 5.91
N ALA A 226 -4.70 12.26 5.10
CA ALA A 226 -3.32 12.39 5.59
C ALA A 226 -3.11 13.66 6.43
N PHE A 227 -3.74 14.77 6.05
CA PHE A 227 -3.63 16.04 6.79
C PHE A 227 -4.28 15.96 8.17
N ASP A 228 -5.41 15.25 8.32
CA ASP A 228 -6.03 15.01 9.62
C ASP A 228 -5.07 14.21 10.53
N VAL A 229 -4.35 13.25 9.96
CA VAL A 229 -3.38 12.43 10.70
C VAL A 229 -2.18 13.27 11.12
N VAL A 230 -1.63 14.08 10.21
CA VAL A 230 -0.49 14.97 10.50
C VAL A 230 -0.87 16.00 11.58
N SER A 231 -2.04 16.62 11.47
CA SER A 231 -2.57 17.55 12.48
C SER A 231 -2.70 16.89 13.85
N PHE A 232 -3.31 15.69 13.89
CA PHE A 232 -3.44 14.92 15.14
C PHE A 232 -2.07 14.61 15.77
N LEU A 233 -1.08 14.20 14.96
CA LEU A 233 0.27 13.90 15.44
C LEU A 233 0.98 15.16 15.95
N GLY A 234 0.80 16.30 15.28
CA GLY A 234 1.32 17.61 15.72
C GLY A 234 0.82 18.01 17.12
N GLU A 235 -0.44 17.72 17.44
CA GLU A 235 -1.02 17.93 18.76
C GLU A 235 -0.60 16.87 19.80
N ASN A 236 -0.10 15.69 19.33
CA ASN A 236 0.23 14.53 20.16
C ASN A 236 1.69 14.09 19.94
N GLN A 237 2.64 15.00 20.09
CA GLN A 237 4.06 14.82 19.75
C GLN A 237 4.76 13.61 20.41
N HIS A 238 4.20 13.06 21.50
CA HIS A 238 4.74 11.85 22.12
C HIS A 238 4.72 10.64 21.20
N TYR A 239 3.73 10.54 20.27
CA TYR A 239 3.71 9.49 19.26
C TYR A 239 4.87 9.65 18.26
N MET A 240 5.11 10.89 17.80
CA MET A 240 6.19 11.18 16.84
C MET A 240 7.56 10.81 17.43
N LYS A 241 7.77 11.08 18.74
CA LYS A 241 9.00 10.66 19.41
C LYS A 241 9.23 9.14 19.36
N ILE A 242 8.19 8.35 19.58
CA ILE A 242 8.29 6.88 19.53
C ILE A 242 8.49 6.41 18.08
N MET A 243 7.79 7.04 17.11
CA MET A 243 7.97 6.76 15.68
C MET A 243 9.40 7.04 15.22
N LYS A 244 9.98 8.16 15.64
CA LYS A 244 11.38 8.53 15.36
C LYS A 244 12.35 7.49 15.90
N ASP A 245 12.15 7.01 17.13
CA ASP A 245 12.96 5.95 17.71
C ASP A 245 12.85 4.64 16.91
N GLU A 246 11.67 4.30 16.39
CA GLU A 246 11.48 3.11 15.54
C GLU A 246 12.08 3.31 14.13
N ILE A 247 12.09 4.52 13.57
CA ILE A 247 12.81 4.83 12.32
C ILE A 247 14.30 4.58 12.51
N LEU A 248 14.90 5.11 13.57
CA LEU A 248 16.33 4.96 13.84
C LEU A 248 16.74 3.49 14.04
N LYS A 249 15.89 2.67 14.69
CA LYS A 249 16.16 1.23 14.89
C LYS A 249 15.98 0.38 13.63
N ASN A 250 15.16 0.83 12.69
CA ASN A 250 14.75 0.08 11.50
C ASN A 250 15.05 0.84 10.20
N GLN A 251 16.21 1.54 10.14
CA GLN A 251 16.64 2.21 8.91
C GLN A 251 16.72 1.20 7.76
N LYS A 252 16.05 1.53 6.65
CA LYS A 252 15.98 0.73 5.42
C LYS A 252 17.15 1.07 4.50
#